data_32e608af8ca24f42699dd99491782983
#
_entry.id   32e608af8ca24f42699dd99491782983
#
_cell.length_a   1.000
_cell.length_b   1.000
_cell.length_c   1.000
_cell.angle_alpha   90.00
_cell.angle_beta   90.00
_cell.angle_gamma   90.00
#
_symmetry.space_group_name_H-M   'P 1'
#
loop_
_entity.id
_entity.type
_entity.pdbx_description
1 polymer ?
#
loop_
_entity_poly.entity_id
_entity_poly.type
_entity_poly.pdbx_seq_one_letter_code
_entity_poly.pdbx_strand_id
1 'polypeptide(L)'
;AYSDAQLDRGISRLDVARFAAKALGYGASNAATPFADVNDGYVTALYEAGVFIGSKVGDLSYFYPNSSITRAEVATIVYRIYQLSSLDQKQKIHYKDYTLDVLEGVPTNAYNQSAFVKNGSIMTYNDPNVRTRVGIDVSQYQGDVDWESVARTEVDFVIARVGGRGYTAGAIYEDTKFDEYADGADRAGLQVGAYFFSQAISVAEAEEEAYFVLDKLRGHNITGPVVFDWEVIGKSEARTYGIETGVLCAAA
;
A
#
# COMPACT_ATOMS: atom_id res chain seq x y z
N ALA A 1 22.84 28.46 -23.13
CA ALA A 1 23.01 27.16 -23.79
C ALA A 1 24.51 26.85 -23.82
N TYR A 2 24.89 25.61 -23.52
CA TYR A 2 26.27 25.13 -23.62
C TYR A 2 26.58 24.88 -25.12
N SER A 3 27.81 25.15 -25.53
CA SER A 3 28.28 24.76 -26.86
C SER A 3 28.61 23.27 -26.90
N ASP A 4 28.58 22.64 -28.07
CA ASP A 4 28.91 21.21 -28.22
C ASP A 4 30.30 20.88 -27.66
N ALA A 5 31.29 21.79 -27.84
CA ALA A 5 32.61 21.62 -27.25
C ALA A 5 32.65 21.69 -25.70
N GLN A 6 31.63 22.28 -25.07
CA GLN A 6 31.50 22.26 -23.61
C GLN A 6 30.78 20.98 -23.12
N LEU A 7 29.90 20.40 -23.94
CA LEU A 7 29.23 19.14 -23.66
C LEU A 7 30.16 17.94 -23.78
N ASP A 8 31.21 18.04 -24.60
CA ASP A 8 32.21 16.96 -24.77
C ASP A 8 33.30 16.95 -23.71
N ARG A 9 33.34 17.93 -22.80
CA ARG A 9 34.28 17.94 -21.69
C ARG A 9 33.76 17.10 -20.54
N GLY A 10 34.65 16.30 -19.94
CA GLY A 10 34.35 15.62 -18.69
C GLY A 10 33.99 16.67 -17.61
N ILE A 11 32.85 16.49 -16.96
CA ILE A 11 32.41 17.33 -15.85
C ILE A 11 33.04 16.84 -14.54
N SER A 12 33.50 17.78 -13.70
CA SER A 12 34.05 17.43 -12.41
C SER A 12 32.95 17.01 -11.42
N ARG A 13 33.32 16.18 -10.46
CA ARG A 13 32.41 15.75 -9.38
C ARG A 13 31.88 16.94 -8.57
N LEU A 14 32.69 17.98 -8.38
CA LEU A 14 32.27 19.22 -7.73
C LEU A 14 31.22 19.99 -8.54
N ASP A 15 31.41 20.08 -9.84
CA ASP A 15 30.44 20.80 -10.70
C ASP A 15 29.10 20.08 -10.75
N VAL A 16 29.11 18.73 -10.80
CA VAL A 16 27.87 17.92 -10.72
C VAL A 16 27.17 18.16 -9.38
N ALA A 17 27.90 18.19 -8.27
CA ALA A 17 27.32 18.45 -6.96
C ALA A 17 26.67 19.84 -6.88
N ARG A 18 27.37 20.88 -7.31
CA ARG A 18 26.84 22.26 -7.34
C ARG A 18 25.62 22.40 -8.26
N PHE A 19 25.65 21.72 -9.41
CA PHE A 19 24.53 21.69 -10.32
C PHE A 19 23.32 20.98 -9.71
N ALA A 20 23.53 19.81 -9.14
CA ALA A 20 22.48 19.03 -8.47
C ALA A 20 21.86 19.80 -7.28
N ALA A 21 22.68 20.43 -6.43
CA ALA A 21 22.19 21.24 -5.32
C ALA A 21 21.26 22.37 -5.80
N LYS A 22 21.69 23.10 -6.82
CA LYS A 22 20.88 24.19 -7.39
C LYS A 22 19.60 23.70 -8.06
N ALA A 23 19.66 22.58 -8.79
CA ALA A 23 18.50 21.98 -9.44
C ALA A 23 17.46 21.49 -8.41
N LEU A 24 17.89 21.05 -7.25
CA LEU A 24 17.04 20.62 -6.13
C LEU A 24 16.59 21.76 -5.21
N GLY A 25 17.05 22.99 -5.45
CA GLY A 25 16.71 24.14 -4.60
C GLY A 25 17.49 24.20 -3.27
N TYR A 26 18.54 23.39 -3.09
CA TYR A 26 19.36 23.45 -1.88
C TYR A 26 20.24 24.71 -1.88
N GLY A 27 20.23 25.44 -0.77
CA GLY A 27 21.21 26.46 -0.45
C GLY A 27 22.54 25.84 0.00
N ALA A 28 23.61 26.66 0.04
CA ALA A 28 24.85 26.21 0.63
C ALA A 28 24.69 26.00 2.15
N SER A 29 25.08 24.84 2.68
CA SER A 29 25.12 24.58 4.12
C SER A 29 26.27 25.34 4.78
N ASN A 30 26.02 25.83 5.98
CA ASN A 30 27.05 26.43 6.84
C ASN A 30 27.69 25.43 7.83
N ALA A 31 27.29 24.17 7.77
CA ALA A 31 27.86 23.12 8.58
C ALA A 31 29.28 22.78 8.14
N ALA A 32 30.07 22.22 9.06
CA ALA A 32 31.39 21.70 8.72
C ALA A 32 31.29 20.57 7.69
N THR A 33 32.12 20.63 6.66
CA THR A 33 32.17 19.56 5.66
C THR A 33 32.65 18.25 6.30
N PRO A 34 32.04 17.10 5.94
CA PRO A 34 32.49 15.79 6.39
C PRO A 34 33.70 15.27 5.61
N PHE A 35 34.16 15.99 4.58
CA PHE A 35 35.23 15.55 3.67
C PHE A 35 36.53 16.28 3.90
N ALA A 36 37.65 15.55 3.86
CA ALA A 36 38.96 16.06 4.08
C ALA A 36 39.53 16.91 2.92
N ASP A 37 39.00 16.76 1.72
CA ASP A 37 39.52 17.27 0.46
C ASP A 37 38.65 18.32 -0.23
N VAL A 38 37.55 18.72 0.38
CA VAL A 38 36.65 19.76 -0.14
C VAL A 38 35.98 20.54 0.98
N ASN A 39 35.92 21.86 0.82
CA ASN A 39 35.14 22.73 1.70
C ASN A 39 34.16 23.54 0.82
N ASP A 40 33.01 22.95 0.55
CA ASP A 40 31.99 23.53 -0.29
C ASP A 40 30.60 23.29 0.31
N GLY A 41 29.86 24.38 0.57
CA GLY A 41 28.56 24.30 1.24
C GLY A 41 27.48 23.55 0.45
N TYR A 42 27.55 23.51 -0.88
CA TYR A 42 26.61 22.72 -1.69
C TYR A 42 26.92 21.23 -1.59
N VAL A 43 28.20 20.85 -1.55
CA VAL A 43 28.64 19.47 -1.30
C VAL A 43 28.17 19.02 0.07
N THR A 44 28.34 19.89 1.09
CA THR A 44 27.88 19.60 2.46
C THR A 44 26.36 19.44 2.51
N ALA A 45 25.59 20.31 1.89
CA ALA A 45 24.13 20.22 1.83
C ALA A 45 23.66 18.92 1.17
N LEU A 46 24.30 18.48 0.09
CA LEU A 46 23.97 17.23 -0.59
C LEU A 46 24.43 15.99 0.17
N TYR A 47 25.46 16.09 1.00
CA TYR A 47 25.82 15.03 1.94
C TYR A 47 24.77 14.89 3.05
N GLU A 48 24.36 15.99 3.66
CA GLU A 48 23.29 16.02 4.67
C GLU A 48 21.97 15.44 4.12
N ALA A 49 21.68 15.71 2.85
CA ALA A 49 20.54 15.14 2.14
C ALA A 49 20.73 13.68 1.68
N GLY A 50 21.89 13.07 1.89
CA GLY A 50 22.17 11.69 1.49
C GLY A 50 22.39 11.46 0.00
N VAL A 51 22.51 12.52 -0.81
CA VAL A 51 22.75 12.43 -2.26
C VAL A 51 24.18 12.01 -2.55
N PHE A 52 25.16 12.60 -1.86
CA PHE A 52 26.57 12.27 -1.95
C PHE A 52 27.09 11.74 -0.61
N ILE A 53 27.76 10.59 -0.63
CA ILE A 53 28.29 9.96 0.58
C ILE A 53 29.83 9.94 0.64
N GLY A 54 30.51 10.28 -0.47
CA GLY A 54 31.96 10.21 -0.57
C GLY A 54 32.55 8.80 -0.48
N SER A 55 33.85 8.72 -0.27
CA SER A 55 34.58 7.45 -0.09
C SER A 55 35.42 7.49 1.16
N LYS A 56 35.45 6.41 1.95
CA LYS A 56 36.32 6.29 3.15
C LYS A 56 37.70 5.79 2.76
N VAL A 57 38.73 6.48 3.29
CA VAL A 57 40.13 6.03 3.22
C VAL A 57 40.70 6.14 4.63
N GLY A 58 40.87 5.03 5.31
CA GLY A 58 41.17 5.02 6.75
C GLY A 58 40.00 5.62 7.53
N ASP A 59 40.30 6.54 8.43
CA ASP A 59 39.33 7.25 9.27
C ASP A 59 38.75 8.51 8.60
N LEU A 60 39.23 8.89 7.42
CA LEU A 60 38.81 10.09 6.71
C LEU A 60 37.86 9.77 5.56
N SER A 61 36.96 10.71 5.29
CA SER A 61 36.09 10.70 4.12
C SER A 61 36.59 11.68 3.06
N TYR A 62 36.54 11.28 1.80
CA TYR A 62 36.99 12.07 0.67
C TYR A 62 35.86 12.22 -0.36
N PHE A 63 35.78 13.41 -0.94
CA PHE A 63 34.80 13.72 -1.99
C PHE A 63 35.37 13.57 -3.40
N TYR A 64 36.66 13.83 -3.56
CA TYR A 64 37.38 13.88 -4.86
C TYR A 64 36.83 14.93 -5.82
N PRO A 65 36.86 16.24 -5.45
CA PRO A 65 36.15 17.31 -6.16
C PRO A 65 36.54 17.46 -7.64
N ASN A 66 37.84 17.22 -7.96
CA ASN A 66 38.40 17.41 -9.28
C ASN A 66 38.36 16.14 -10.17
N SER A 67 37.92 15.03 -9.63
CA SER A 67 37.78 13.80 -10.41
C SER A 67 36.63 13.88 -11.39
N SER A 68 36.81 13.31 -12.58
CA SER A 68 35.68 13.12 -13.50
C SER A 68 34.69 12.13 -12.90
N ILE A 69 33.41 12.45 -13.02
CA ILE A 69 32.35 11.55 -12.55
C ILE A 69 32.02 10.51 -13.62
N THR A 70 31.84 9.28 -13.20
CA THR A 70 31.48 8.17 -14.09
C THR A 70 29.96 8.12 -14.34
N ARG A 71 29.54 7.48 -15.45
CA ARG A 71 28.11 7.27 -15.75
C ARG A 71 27.39 6.51 -14.62
N ALA A 72 28.04 5.52 -13.99
CA ALA A 72 27.48 4.76 -12.87
C ALA A 72 27.25 5.64 -11.63
N GLU A 73 28.20 6.54 -11.33
CA GLU A 73 28.05 7.49 -10.22
C GLU A 73 26.94 8.51 -10.50
N VAL A 74 26.83 9.02 -11.73
CA VAL A 74 25.71 9.90 -12.13
C VAL A 74 24.37 9.16 -11.98
N ALA A 75 24.27 7.92 -12.45
CA ALA A 75 23.05 7.13 -12.31
C ALA A 75 22.67 6.93 -10.84
N THR A 76 23.65 6.66 -9.96
CA THR A 76 23.43 6.56 -8.51
C THR A 76 22.94 7.88 -7.89
N ILE A 77 23.52 9.00 -8.30
CA ILE A 77 23.10 10.33 -7.83
C ILE A 77 21.68 10.64 -8.28
N VAL A 78 21.36 10.42 -9.56
CA VAL A 78 20.02 10.62 -10.12
C VAL A 78 18.99 9.74 -9.39
N TYR A 79 19.32 8.47 -9.12
CA TYR A 79 18.46 7.58 -8.36
C TYR A 79 18.19 8.12 -6.94
N ARG A 80 19.21 8.58 -6.22
CA ARG A 80 19.04 9.17 -4.89
C ARG A 80 18.22 10.44 -4.91
N ILE A 81 18.45 11.31 -5.90
CA ILE A 81 17.65 12.51 -6.13
C ILE A 81 16.19 12.15 -6.39
N TYR A 82 15.94 11.13 -7.22
CA TYR A 82 14.60 10.63 -7.48
C TYR A 82 13.92 10.13 -6.21
N GLN A 83 14.63 9.37 -5.39
CA GLN A 83 14.12 8.92 -4.09
C GLN A 83 13.76 10.09 -3.17
N LEU A 84 14.62 11.11 -3.07
CA LEU A 84 14.35 12.30 -2.27
C LEU A 84 13.15 13.09 -2.81
N SER A 85 13.07 13.30 -4.13
CA SER A 85 11.94 14.01 -4.75
C SER A 85 10.64 13.24 -4.62
N SER A 86 10.68 11.91 -4.64
CA SER A 86 9.52 11.06 -4.40
C SER A 86 9.07 11.06 -2.93
N LEU A 87 10.00 11.23 -2.00
CA LEU A 87 9.69 11.34 -0.57
C LEU A 87 9.02 12.68 -0.22
N ASP A 88 9.45 13.77 -0.84
CA ASP A 88 8.93 15.12 -0.55
C ASP A 88 7.59 15.41 -1.25
N GLN A 89 7.23 14.63 -2.28
CA GLN A 89 5.97 14.75 -3.01
C GLN A 89 4.93 13.67 -2.66
N LYS A 90 5.22 12.78 -1.72
CA LYS A 90 4.21 11.83 -1.28
C LYS A 90 3.08 12.58 -0.59
N GLN A 91 1.94 12.59 -1.25
CA GLN A 91 0.70 13.06 -0.64
C GLN A 91 0.50 12.26 0.65
N LYS A 92 0.28 12.97 1.75
CA LYS A 92 0.03 12.36 3.04
C LYS A 92 -1.44 12.39 3.35
N ILE A 93 -1.96 11.31 3.89
CA ILE A 93 -3.30 11.24 4.44
C ILE A 93 -3.22 11.10 5.95
N HIS A 94 -4.10 11.80 6.64
CA HIS A 94 -4.25 11.69 8.08
C HIS A 94 -5.44 10.78 8.39
N TYR A 95 -5.18 9.71 9.13
CA TYR A 95 -6.22 8.81 9.60
C TYR A 95 -6.06 8.57 11.10
N LYS A 96 -6.99 9.08 11.91
CA LYS A 96 -6.87 9.11 13.38
C LYS A 96 -5.53 9.75 13.78
N ASP A 97 -4.71 9.03 14.54
CA ASP A 97 -3.41 9.50 15.03
C ASP A 97 -2.25 9.15 14.08
N TYR A 98 -2.56 8.59 12.90
CA TYR A 98 -1.56 8.17 11.91
C TYR A 98 -1.47 9.16 10.76
N THR A 99 -0.23 9.40 10.32
CA THR A 99 0.06 10.07 9.04
C THR A 99 0.64 9.04 8.10
N LEU A 100 -0.07 8.74 7.02
CA LEU A 100 0.27 7.70 6.06
C LEU A 100 0.73 8.33 4.74
N ASP A 101 1.76 7.76 4.13
CA ASP A 101 2.16 8.13 2.77
C ASP A 101 1.19 7.50 1.76
N VAL A 102 0.73 8.29 0.79
CA VAL A 102 -0.02 7.77 -0.36
C VAL A 102 0.95 7.03 -1.27
N LEU A 103 0.66 5.78 -1.58
CA LEU A 103 1.48 4.98 -2.47
C LEU A 103 1.29 5.44 -3.92
N GLU A 104 2.40 5.50 -4.67
CA GLU A 104 2.37 5.85 -6.10
C GLU A 104 1.53 4.80 -6.88
N GLY A 105 0.66 5.30 -7.76
CA GLY A 105 -0.23 4.44 -8.55
C GLY A 105 -1.49 3.93 -7.82
N VAL A 106 -1.62 4.20 -6.52
CA VAL A 106 -2.84 3.89 -5.78
C VAL A 106 -3.73 5.14 -5.74
N PRO A 107 -4.92 5.11 -6.37
CA PRO A 107 -5.81 6.26 -6.37
C PRO A 107 -6.30 6.55 -4.95
N THR A 108 -6.29 7.81 -4.57
CA THR A 108 -6.89 8.26 -3.31
C THR A 108 -8.41 8.25 -3.41
N ASN A 109 -9.06 8.06 -2.26
CA ASN A 109 -10.51 8.18 -2.17
C ASN A 109 -10.95 9.62 -2.49
N ALA A 110 -11.79 9.76 -3.51
CA ALA A 110 -12.36 11.05 -3.94
C ALA A 110 -13.74 11.35 -3.34
N TYR A 111 -14.26 10.50 -2.44
CA TYR A 111 -15.57 10.72 -1.83
C TYR A 111 -15.56 11.90 -0.87
N ASN A 112 -16.63 12.70 -0.92
CA ASN A 112 -16.82 13.80 0.00
C ASN A 112 -17.27 13.26 1.37
N GLN A 113 -16.47 13.47 2.40
CA GLN A 113 -16.73 13.00 3.76
C GLN A 113 -18.07 13.54 4.33
N SER A 114 -18.46 14.75 3.96
CA SER A 114 -19.72 15.36 4.42
C SER A 114 -20.97 14.77 3.77
N ALA A 115 -20.82 13.99 2.69
CA ALA A 115 -21.93 13.29 2.04
C ALA A 115 -22.29 11.96 2.72
N PHE A 116 -21.44 11.46 3.62
CA PHE A 116 -21.76 10.27 4.42
C PHE A 116 -22.75 10.64 5.54
N VAL A 117 -23.89 9.98 5.53
CA VAL A 117 -24.95 10.19 6.53
C VAL A 117 -25.29 8.86 7.19
N LYS A 118 -25.18 8.82 8.52
CA LYS A 118 -25.57 7.66 9.31
C LYS A 118 -27.06 7.72 9.61
N ASN A 119 -27.81 6.72 9.14
CA ASN A 119 -29.22 6.55 9.43
C ASN A 119 -29.41 5.23 10.19
N GLY A 120 -29.60 5.31 11.50
CA GLY A 120 -29.63 4.12 12.36
C GLY A 120 -28.33 3.34 12.31
N SER A 121 -28.38 2.09 11.87
CA SER A 121 -27.21 1.20 11.68
C SER A 121 -26.60 1.31 10.30
N ILE A 122 -27.24 1.99 9.36
CA ILE A 122 -26.83 2.06 7.95
C ILE A 122 -26.14 3.40 7.69
N MET A 123 -25.05 3.33 6.89
CA MET A 123 -24.36 4.50 6.35
C MET A 123 -24.78 4.68 4.90
N THR A 124 -25.30 5.85 4.56
CA THR A 124 -25.62 6.25 3.19
C THR A 124 -24.69 7.34 2.69
N TYR A 125 -24.60 7.50 1.38
CA TYR A 125 -23.81 8.55 0.74
C TYR A 125 -24.72 9.42 -0.13
N ASN A 126 -24.94 10.67 0.30
CA ASN A 126 -25.84 11.60 -0.36
C ASN A 126 -25.10 12.45 -1.39
N ASP A 127 -24.93 11.90 -2.59
CA ASP A 127 -24.42 12.62 -3.76
C ASP A 127 -25.30 12.24 -4.96
N PRO A 128 -25.87 13.21 -5.67
CA PRO A 128 -26.77 12.93 -6.81
C PRO A 128 -26.06 12.25 -8.00
N ASN A 129 -24.73 12.30 -8.05
CA ASN A 129 -23.93 11.70 -9.10
C ASN A 129 -23.43 10.29 -8.74
N VAL A 130 -23.69 9.82 -7.51
CA VAL A 130 -23.21 8.53 -7.01
C VAL A 130 -24.39 7.65 -6.65
N ARG A 131 -24.46 6.47 -7.27
CA ARG A 131 -25.41 5.44 -6.85
C ARG A 131 -24.79 4.61 -5.75
N THR A 132 -25.40 4.62 -4.59
CA THR A 132 -25.03 3.75 -3.46
C THR A 132 -25.84 2.47 -3.46
N ARG A 133 -25.25 1.43 -2.91
CA ARG A 133 -25.88 0.16 -2.60
C ARG A 133 -25.55 -0.19 -1.16
N VAL A 134 -26.51 -0.76 -0.45
CA VAL A 134 -26.34 -1.20 0.93
C VAL A 134 -26.13 -2.70 0.92
N GLY A 135 -25.10 -3.15 1.60
CA GLY A 135 -24.81 -4.56 1.78
C GLY A 135 -24.55 -4.92 3.23
N ILE A 136 -24.64 -6.19 3.52
CA ILE A 136 -24.25 -6.78 4.80
C ILE A 136 -23.26 -7.90 4.55
N ASP A 137 -22.29 -8.06 5.43
CA ASP A 137 -21.47 -9.26 5.54
C ASP A 137 -21.99 -10.15 6.67
N VAL A 138 -21.95 -11.46 6.45
CA VAL A 138 -22.51 -12.44 7.36
C VAL A 138 -21.63 -13.68 7.47
N SER A 139 -21.67 -14.30 8.63
CA SER A 139 -20.99 -15.56 8.93
C SER A 139 -21.83 -16.39 9.91
N GLN A 140 -21.42 -17.60 10.22
CA GLN A 140 -22.12 -18.47 11.20
C GLN A 140 -22.45 -17.78 12.53
N TYR A 141 -21.79 -16.68 12.86
CA TYR A 141 -22.02 -15.95 14.11
C TYR A 141 -23.35 -15.17 14.14
N GLN A 142 -23.98 -14.94 13.00
CA GLN A 142 -25.31 -14.34 12.89
C GLN A 142 -26.44 -15.35 13.15
N GLY A 143 -26.14 -16.67 13.17
CA GLY A 143 -27.13 -17.71 13.45
C GLY A 143 -28.17 -17.86 12.32
N ASP A 144 -29.42 -18.04 12.67
CA ASP A 144 -30.51 -18.16 11.68
C ASP A 144 -30.95 -16.77 11.19
N VAL A 145 -31.01 -16.60 9.88
CA VAL A 145 -31.36 -15.33 9.23
C VAL A 145 -32.65 -15.46 8.44
N ASP A 146 -33.61 -14.58 8.70
CA ASP A 146 -34.83 -14.43 7.88
C ASP A 146 -34.52 -13.58 6.65
N TRP A 147 -34.09 -14.22 5.57
CA TRP A 147 -33.68 -13.56 4.33
C TRP A 147 -34.81 -12.78 3.65
N GLU A 148 -36.06 -13.23 3.77
CA GLU A 148 -37.20 -12.49 3.25
C GLU A 148 -37.39 -11.16 4.02
N SER A 149 -37.17 -11.16 5.32
CA SER A 149 -37.20 -9.93 6.11
C SER A 149 -36.04 -9.01 5.76
N VAL A 150 -34.83 -9.54 5.54
CA VAL A 150 -33.68 -8.76 5.07
C VAL A 150 -33.97 -8.12 3.70
N ALA A 151 -34.52 -8.87 2.76
CA ALA A 151 -34.83 -8.36 1.41
C ALA A 151 -35.93 -7.29 1.37
N ARG A 152 -36.72 -7.16 2.45
CA ARG A 152 -37.69 -6.05 2.60
C ARG A 152 -37.10 -4.78 3.15
N THR A 153 -35.85 -4.79 3.53
CA THR A 153 -35.11 -3.59 3.96
C THR A 153 -34.42 -2.90 2.79
N GLU A 154 -33.55 -1.95 3.08
CA GLU A 154 -32.72 -1.27 2.06
C GLU A 154 -31.44 -2.05 1.68
N VAL A 155 -31.30 -3.32 2.07
CA VAL A 155 -30.17 -4.18 1.73
C VAL A 155 -30.31 -4.68 0.29
N ASP A 156 -29.29 -4.39 -0.52
CA ASP A 156 -29.21 -4.79 -1.94
C ASP A 156 -28.42 -6.10 -2.16
N PHE A 157 -27.45 -6.38 -1.27
CA PHE A 157 -26.53 -7.51 -1.42
C PHE A 157 -26.01 -8.05 -0.09
N VAL A 158 -25.53 -9.28 -0.16
CA VAL A 158 -24.93 -10.01 0.96
C VAL A 158 -23.55 -10.51 0.56
N ILE A 159 -22.57 -10.42 1.44
CA ILE A 159 -21.26 -11.06 1.31
C ILE A 159 -21.16 -12.13 2.40
N ALA A 160 -21.32 -13.41 2.01
CA ALA A 160 -21.35 -14.53 2.94
C ALA A 160 -19.96 -15.14 3.13
N ARG A 161 -19.58 -15.44 4.39
CA ARG A 161 -18.31 -16.09 4.67
C ARG A 161 -18.31 -17.54 4.20
N VAL A 162 -17.37 -17.89 3.31
CA VAL A 162 -17.17 -19.27 2.86
C VAL A 162 -16.48 -20.12 3.93
N GLY A 163 -15.54 -19.51 4.62
CA GLY A 163 -14.71 -20.16 5.64
C GLY A 163 -13.56 -19.25 6.05
N GLY A 164 -12.53 -19.83 6.61
CA GLY A 164 -11.35 -19.09 7.00
C GLY A 164 -10.16 -20.01 7.30
N ARG A 165 -9.01 -19.39 7.53
CA ARG A 165 -7.83 -20.07 8.03
C ARG A 165 -7.62 -19.71 9.50
N GLY A 166 -7.42 -20.70 10.35
CA GLY A 166 -7.18 -20.50 11.78
C GLY A 166 -5.89 -19.70 12.04
N TYR A 167 -5.97 -18.68 12.87
CA TYR A 167 -4.87 -17.75 13.10
C TYR A 167 -3.70 -18.31 13.92
N THR A 168 -3.83 -19.49 14.53
CA THR A 168 -2.73 -20.18 15.23
C THR A 168 -2.19 -21.34 14.42
N ALA A 169 -3.00 -22.40 14.24
CA ALA A 169 -2.58 -23.63 13.56
C ALA A 169 -2.59 -23.55 12.03
N GLY A 170 -3.27 -22.57 11.46
CA GLY A 170 -3.32 -22.38 10.01
C GLY A 170 -4.17 -23.39 9.24
N ALA A 171 -5.02 -24.17 9.93
CA ALA A 171 -5.95 -25.07 9.26
C ALA A 171 -7.11 -24.30 8.63
N ILE A 172 -7.47 -24.66 7.41
CA ILE A 172 -8.69 -24.15 6.74
C ILE A 172 -9.92 -24.75 7.42
N TYR A 173 -10.94 -23.94 7.62
CA TYR A 173 -12.25 -24.35 8.10
C TYR A 173 -13.36 -23.76 7.25
N GLU A 174 -14.45 -24.47 7.14
CA GLU A 174 -15.66 -24.04 6.46
C GLU A 174 -16.57 -23.24 7.41
N ASP A 175 -17.24 -22.22 6.90
CA ASP A 175 -18.34 -21.59 7.62
C ASP A 175 -19.59 -22.45 7.52
N THR A 176 -20.12 -22.90 8.63
CA THR A 176 -21.23 -23.86 8.69
C THR A 176 -22.56 -23.31 8.17
N LYS A 177 -22.65 -21.99 7.95
CA LYS A 177 -23.85 -21.31 7.45
C LYS A 177 -23.72 -20.83 6.01
N PHE A 178 -22.56 -21.05 5.36
CA PHE A 178 -22.33 -20.52 4.02
C PHE A 178 -23.41 -20.93 3.01
N ASP A 179 -23.67 -22.25 2.88
CA ASP A 179 -24.65 -22.77 1.91
C ASP A 179 -26.06 -22.24 2.19
N GLU A 180 -26.46 -22.27 3.48
CA GLU A 180 -27.76 -21.75 3.91
C GLU A 180 -27.92 -20.26 3.56
N TYR A 181 -26.87 -19.47 3.79
CA TYR A 181 -26.89 -18.02 3.55
C TYR A 181 -26.85 -17.71 2.06
N ALA A 182 -25.97 -18.36 1.31
CA ALA A 182 -25.88 -18.14 -0.13
C ALA A 182 -27.21 -18.45 -0.83
N ASP A 183 -27.79 -19.61 -0.55
CA ASP A 183 -29.05 -20.04 -1.16
C ASP A 183 -30.25 -19.25 -0.62
N GLY A 184 -30.25 -18.92 0.66
CA GLY A 184 -31.33 -18.16 1.28
C GLY A 184 -31.43 -16.73 0.76
N ALA A 185 -30.29 -16.04 0.68
CA ALA A 185 -30.19 -14.69 0.16
C ALA A 185 -30.54 -14.62 -1.35
N ASP A 186 -30.04 -15.58 -2.14
CA ASP A 186 -30.36 -15.68 -3.58
C ASP A 186 -31.87 -15.90 -3.82
N ARG A 187 -32.49 -16.84 -3.08
CA ARG A 187 -33.94 -17.05 -3.15
C ARG A 187 -34.76 -15.83 -2.76
N ALA A 188 -34.25 -15.01 -1.84
CA ALA A 188 -34.88 -13.76 -1.45
C ALA A 188 -34.65 -12.61 -2.45
N GLY A 189 -33.89 -12.83 -3.51
CA GLY A 189 -33.61 -11.87 -4.59
C GLY A 189 -32.48 -10.89 -4.27
N LEU A 190 -31.67 -11.16 -3.23
CA LEU A 190 -30.49 -10.39 -2.92
C LEU A 190 -29.31 -10.83 -3.80
N GLN A 191 -28.44 -9.90 -4.18
CA GLN A 191 -27.18 -10.26 -4.81
C GLN A 191 -26.25 -10.92 -3.78
N VAL A 192 -25.64 -12.05 -4.13
CA VAL A 192 -24.76 -12.80 -3.24
C VAL A 192 -23.32 -12.70 -3.70
N GLY A 193 -22.45 -12.26 -2.82
CA GLY A 193 -21.00 -12.38 -2.90
C GLY A 193 -20.49 -13.28 -1.78
N ALA A 194 -19.20 -13.49 -1.76
CA ALA A 194 -18.55 -14.35 -0.79
C ALA A 194 -17.26 -13.71 -0.24
N TYR A 195 -16.86 -14.10 0.98
CA TYR A 195 -15.54 -13.76 1.49
C TYR A 195 -14.89 -14.94 2.21
N PHE A 196 -13.56 -14.92 2.24
CA PHE A 196 -12.79 -15.88 3.00
C PHE A 196 -11.88 -15.16 3.98
N PHE A 197 -11.98 -15.49 5.27
CA PHE A 197 -11.13 -14.94 6.31
C PHE A 197 -9.74 -15.55 6.24
N SER A 198 -8.83 -14.85 5.57
CA SER A 198 -7.48 -15.32 5.31
C SER A 198 -6.53 -15.03 6.46
N GLN A 199 -5.70 -16.02 6.76
CA GLN A 199 -4.51 -15.90 7.59
C GLN A 199 -3.31 -16.53 6.87
N ALA A 200 -3.28 -16.47 5.54
CA ALA A 200 -2.17 -16.96 4.73
C ALA A 200 -0.88 -16.20 5.06
N ILE A 201 0.23 -16.93 5.12
CA ILE A 201 1.58 -16.39 5.35
C ILE A 201 2.52 -16.67 4.16
N SER A 202 1.98 -17.18 3.08
CA SER A 202 2.69 -17.43 1.83
C SER A 202 1.73 -17.44 0.65
N VAL A 203 2.27 -17.25 -0.57
CA VAL A 203 1.52 -17.37 -1.82
C VAL A 203 0.86 -18.75 -1.94
N ALA A 204 1.57 -19.82 -1.60
CA ALA A 204 1.02 -21.18 -1.68
C ALA A 204 -0.21 -21.37 -0.78
N GLU A 205 -0.23 -20.77 0.41
CA GLU A 205 -1.39 -20.82 1.29
C GLU A 205 -2.56 -19.99 0.77
N ALA A 206 -2.29 -18.84 0.16
CA ALA A 206 -3.33 -18.03 -0.46
C ALA A 206 -3.95 -18.75 -1.67
N GLU A 207 -3.15 -19.45 -2.48
CA GLU A 207 -3.63 -20.31 -3.56
C GLU A 207 -4.49 -21.48 -3.03
N GLU A 208 -4.08 -22.12 -1.93
CA GLU A 208 -4.87 -23.17 -1.26
C GLU A 208 -6.24 -22.63 -0.81
N GLU A 209 -6.27 -21.45 -0.20
CA GLU A 209 -7.51 -20.76 0.21
C GLU A 209 -8.40 -20.46 -1.00
N ALA A 210 -7.81 -19.96 -2.10
CA ALA A 210 -8.54 -19.67 -3.32
C ALA A 210 -9.16 -20.94 -3.94
N TYR A 211 -8.44 -22.04 -3.98
CA TYR A 211 -9.00 -23.33 -4.46
C TYR A 211 -10.12 -23.83 -3.57
N PHE A 212 -9.98 -23.71 -2.25
CA PHE A 212 -11.05 -24.06 -1.33
C PHE A 212 -12.32 -23.23 -1.59
N VAL A 213 -12.17 -21.91 -1.73
CA VAL A 213 -13.27 -21.00 -2.04
C VAL A 213 -13.93 -21.39 -3.37
N LEU A 214 -13.17 -21.56 -4.44
CA LEU A 214 -13.70 -21.93 -5.76
C LEU A 214 -14.47 -23.25 -5.72
N ASP A 215 -14.05 -24.21 -4.91
CA ASP A 215 -14.77 -25.47 -4.75
C ASP A 215 -16.11 -25.28 -4.02
N LYS A 216 -16.12 -24.49 -2.95
CA LYS A 216 -17.31 -24.18 -2.16
C LYS A 216 -18.34 -23.32 -2.88
N LEU A 217 -17.91 -22.47 -3.80
CA LEU A 217 -18.85 -21.65 -4.58
C LEU A 217 -19.62 -22.46 -5.64
N ARG A 218 -19.20 -23.70 -5.93
CA ARG A 218 -19.87 -24.53 -6.94
C ARG A 218 -21.28 -24.87 -6.51
N GLY A 219 -22.23 -24.62 -7.40
CA GLY A 219 -23.64 -24.90 -7.17
C GLY A 219 -24.43 -23.73 -6.59
N HIS A 220 -23.78 -22.65 -6.19
CA HIS A 220 -24.41 -21.42 -5.71
C HIS A 220 -24.42 -20.34 -6.78
N ASN A 221 -25.44 -19.48 -6.78
CA ASN A 221 -25.56 -18.34 -7.70
C ASN A 221 -24.83 -17.12 -7.16
N ILE A 222 -23.49 -17.13 -7.23
CA ILE A 222 -22.64 -16.04 -6.76
C ILE A 222 -22.51 -14.99 -7.88
N THR A 223 -23.20 -13.87 -7.75
CA THR A 223 -23.22 -12.76 -8.71
C THR A 223 -22.52 -11.50 -8.19
N GLY A 224 -22.15 -11.49 -6.93
CA GLY A 224 -21.38 -10.45 -6.26
C GLY A 224 -19.86 -10.76 -6.26
N PRO A 225 -19.07 -9.90 -5.64
CA PRO A 225 -17.63 -10.10 -5.53
C PRO A 225 -17.28 -11.29 -4.65
N VAL A 226 -16.12 -11.90 -4.94
CA VAL A 226 -15.42 -12.80 -4.02
C VAL A 226 -14.28 -12.02 -3.39
N VAL A 227 -14.25 -11.94 -2.06
CA VAL A 227 -13.36 -11.07 -1.30
C VAL A 227 -12.32 -11.91 -0.55
N PHE A 228 -11.06 -11.53 -0.73
CA PHE A 228 -9.94 -12.02 0.07
C PHE A 228 -9.81 -11.10 1.29
N ASP A 229 -10.24 -11.58 2.46
CA ASP A 229 -10.28 -10.81 3.70
C ASP A 229 -9.10 -11.21 4.60
N TRP A 230 -7.97 -10.52 4.41
CA TRP A 230 -6.77 -10.75 5.21
C TRP A 230 -6.64 -9.70 6.31
N GLU A 231 -6.62 -10.13 7.55
CA GLU A 231 -6.55 -9.26 8.71
C GLU A 231 -5.34 -9.54 9.60
N VAL A 232 -4.73 -8.48 10.11
CA VAL A 232 -3.70 -8.59 11.15
C VAL A 232 -4.36 -8.92 12.48
N ILE A 233 -4.05 -10.08 13.00
CA ILE A 233 -4.44 -10.46 14.36
C ILE A 233 -3.41 -9.88 15.34
N GLY A 234 -3.82 -8.93 16.18
CA GLY A 234 -2.96 -8.21 17.12
C GLY A 234 -2.48 -9.04 18.34
N LYS A 235 -2.36 -10.36 18.18
CA LYS A 235 -1.95 -11.31 19.23
C LYS A 235 -0.62 -11.94 18.85
N SER A 236 0.30 -12.02 19.79
CA SER A 236 1.65 -12.59 19.57
C SER A 236 1.65 -14.07 19.16
N GLU A 237 0.61 -14.82 19.50
CA GLU A 237 0.42 -16.22 19.10
C GLU A 237 -0.16 -16.37 17.68
N ALA A 238 -0.53 -15.26 17.04
CA ALA A 238 -1.06 -15.32 15.68
C ALA A 238 0.06 -15.60 14.68
N ARG A 239 -0.19 -16.48 13.73
CA ARG A 239 0.75 -16.85 12.67
C ARG A 239 1.14 -15.70 11.75
N THR A 240 0.28 -14.68 11.65
CA THR A 240 0.50 -13.44 10.88
C THR A 240 1.22 -12.35 11.67
N TYR A 241 1.54 -12.60 12.96
CA TYR A 241 2.22 -11.63 13.80
C TYR A 241 3.66 -11.39 13.32
N GLY A 242 3.98 -10.14 13.01
CA GLY A 242 5.32 -9.74 12.58
C GLY A 242 5.69 -10.11 11.13
N ILE A 243 4.75 -10.62 10.32
CA ILE A 243 4.98 -10.87 8.89
C ILE A 243 4.92 -9.56 8.12
N GLU A 244 5.88 -9.36 7.21
CA GLU A 244 5.87 -8.21 6.31
C GLU A 244 4.68 -8.30 5.33
N THR A 245 3.83 -7.27 5.35
CA THR A 245 2.64 -7.17 4.51
C THR A 245 2.93 -7.24 3.01
N GLY A 246 4.13 -6.86 2.57
CA GLY A 246 4.53 -6.94 1.16
C GLY A 246 4.53 -8.36 0.59
N VAL A 247 4.85 -9.38 1.41
CA VAL A 247 4.78 -10.80 1.00
C VAL A 247 3.33 -11.24 0.80
N LEU A 248 2.43 -10.70 1.60
CA LEU A 248 1.01 -11.04 1.59
C LEU A 248 0.24 -10.32 0.47
N CYS A 249 0.59 -9.06 0.18
CA CYS A 249 0.05 -8.32 -0.97
C CYS A 249 0.44 -8.95 -2.31
N ALA A 250 1.53 -9.70 -2.38
CA ALA A 250 1.92 -10.43 -3.60
C ALA A 250 1.13 -11.74 -3.76
N ALA A 251 0.47 -12.21 -2.71
CA ALA A 251 -0.34 -13.43 -2.70
C ALA A 251 -1.83 -13.17 -3.01
N ALA A 252 -2.29 -11.94 -2.74
CA ALA A 252 -3.65 -11.49 -3.02
C ALA A 252 -3.82 -11.08 -4.48
#